data_1797e6ba560a263e5b2ee1195527db82
#
_entry.id   1797e6ba560a263e5b2ee1195527db82
#
_cell.length_a   1.000
_cell.length_b   1.000
_cell.length_c   1.000
_cell.angle_alpha   90.00
_cell.angle_beta   90.00
_cell.angle_gamma   90.00
#
_symmetry.space_group_name_H-M   'P 1'
#
loop_
_entity.id
_entity.type
_entity.pdbx_description
1 polymer ?
#
loop_
_entity_poly.entity_id
_entity_poly.type
_entity_poly.pdbx_seq_one_letter_code
_entity_poly.pdbx_strand_id
1 'polypeptide(L)'
;MIVRRSPSRRADRAAFAVALVGFLACDTGPSSKETAARPNSGGAKVFRVALLTPGPISDRSWNGGAYDGLMAIRDSLGAQVSHVQTKTPAEFEENFRQYGAQGYDLVIGHGFEFQDAAIRVAPEFPKTLYVTTSGNTVRPNVAGIQFAFEEASYLAGILAAGMTKSEAIGAIGGTELPPVKRSFEAYRAGAKSVNPRIGVVISYVGNWDDVSAGKEQALAQIGRRTDVIFQNADAAGLGVFQAARESRSAYVIGANSDQNAVAPEVTLGSVVIDLPHAFLLVAREVKEQSFTPRVVSLGVRENVVRLVINPTLDARIPQATRAAIDSVQKRLFEGSLRLVDSTGAFVSP
;
A
#
# COMPACT_ATOMS: atom_id res chain seq x y z
N MET A 1 -55.48 13.00 27.36
CA MET A 1 -56.15 12.23 28.39
C MET A 1 -55.26 11.00 28.58
N ILE A 2 -54.47 10.79 29.56
CA ILE A 2 -54.38 11.01 31.01
C ILE A 2 -52.90 11.13 31.37
N VAL A 3 -52.60 12.16 32.13
CA VAL A 3 -51.35 12.47 32.84
C VAL A 3 -51.19 11.51 34.01
N ARG A 4 -49.96 11.04 34.31
CA ARG A 4 -49.56 10.80 35.70
C ARG A 4 -48.10 11.17 35.96
N ARG A 5 -47.94 12.01 36.97
CA ARG A 5 -46.74 12.60 37.56
C ARG A 5 -46.07 11.67 38.57
N SER A 6 -44.79 11.98 38.74
CA SER A 6 -43.77 11.61 39.73
C SER A 6 -44.23 11.22 41.16
N PRO A 7 -43.27 10.74 42.04
CA PRO A 7 -42.61 11.74 42.90
C PRO A 7 -41.13 11.50 43.21
N SER A 8 -40.53 12.64 43.59
CA SER A 8 -39.26 12.88 44.25
C SER A 8 -39.08 12.18 45.62
N ARG A 9 -37.85 11.79 45.97
CA ARG A 9 -37.40 11.79 47.37
C ARG A 9 -36.00 12.33 47.54
N ARG A 10 -35.93 13.16 48.59
CA ARG A 10 -34.83 13.99 49.09
C ARG A 10 -33.75 13.18 49.81
N ALA A 11 -32.54 13.65 49.68
CA ALA A 11 -31.53 13.98 50.69
C ALA A 11 -31.37 13.13 51.95
N ASP A 12 -30.11 12.74 52.23
CA ASP A 12 -29.56 12.86 53.57
C ASP A 12 -28.05 13.09 53.52
N ARG A 13 -27.66 14.19 54.20
CA ARG A 13 -26.31 14.59 54.53
C ARG A 13 -25.89 13.88 55.82
N ALA A 14 -24.71 13.28 55.85
CA ALA A 14 -24.03 12.99 57.11
C ALA A 14 -22.58 13.48 57.02
N ALA A 15 -22.34 14.53 57.76
CA ALA A 15 -21.02 15.02 58.11
C ALA A 15 -20.51 14.24 59.32
N PHE A 16 -19.26 13.83 59.30
CA PHE A 16 -18.53 13.47 60.51
C PHE A 16 -17.19 14.22 60.54
N ALA A 17 -16.99 14.92 61.64
CA ALA A 17 -15.84 15.74 61.95
C ALA A 17 -14.90 15.04 62.93
N VAL A 18 -13.62 15.33 62.79
CA VAL A 18 -12.58 15.54 63.82
C VAL A 18 -12.08 14.32 64.64
N ALA A 19 -10.78 14.09 64.58
CA ALA A 19 -9.91 14.07 65.75
C ALA A 19 -8.42 14.21 65.35
N LEU A 20 -7.85 15.32 65.78
CA LEU A 20 -6.43 15.67 65.77
C LEU A 20 -5.80 15.03 67.02
N VAL A 21 -4.73 14.23 66.88
CA VAL A 21 -3.83 13.92 68.02
C VAL A 21 -2.42 14.03 67.50
N GLY A 22 -1.72 15.07 67.98
CA GLY A 22 -0.30 15.27 67.80
C GLY A 22 0.51 14.40 68.77
N PHE A 23 1.61 13.88 68.27
CA PHE A 23 2.73 13.44 69.10
C PHE A 23 4.02 13.98 68.53
N LEU A 24 4.64 14.89 69.25
CA LEU A 24 6.07 15.25 69.07
C LEU A 24 6.95 14.17 69.70
N ALA A 25 7.84 13.63 68.94
CA ALA A 25 9.05 13.00 69.48
C ALA A 25 10.24 13.37 68.57
N CYS A 26 11.14 14.16 69.13
CA CYS A 26 12.51 14.36 68.57
C CYS A 26 13.28 13.06 68.82
N ASP A 27 13.93 12.54 67.79
CA ASP A 27 15.10 11.71 67.94
C ASP A 27 16.20 12.08 66.93
N THR A 28 17.35 12.34 67.50
CA THR A 28 18.57 12.75 66.79
C THR A 28 19.41 11.52 66.48
N GLY A 29 19.46 11.13 65.16
CA GLY A 29 20.34 10.09 64.65
C GLY A 29 21.11 10.56 63.41
N PRO A 30 22.34 10.04 63.11
CA PRO A 30 23.31 10.70 62.26
C PRO A 30 22.95 10.65 60.77
N SER A 31 23.19 11.80 60.13
CA SER A 31 23.07 12.04 58.71
C SER A 31 23.85 11.05 57.85
N SER A 32 23.17 10.07 57.28
CA SER A 32 23.66 9.32 56.14
C SER A 32 23.35 10.14 54.88
N LYS A 33 24.41 10.58 54.20
CA LYS A 33 24.31 11.24 52.88
C LYS A 33 23.67 10.24 51.91
N GLU A 34 22.38 10.41 51.71
CA GLU A 34 21.65 9.74 50.68
C GLU A 34 22.08 10.35 49.32
N THR A 35 22.96 9.59 48.65
CA THR A 35 23.35 9.89 47.28
C THR A 35 22.09 9.74 46.43
N ALA A 36 21.44 10.84 46.11
CA ALA A 36 20.33 10.87 45.16
C ALA A 36 20.84 10.26 43.84
N ALA A 37 20.53 9.01 43.61
CA ALA A 37 20.69 8.38 42.33
C ALA A 37 19.82 9.18 41.34
N ARG A 38 20.49 9.96 40.48
CA ARG A 38 19.82 10.57 39.31
C ARG A 38 19.21 9.43 38.52
N PRO A 39 17.92 9.47 38.19
CA PRO A 39 17.39 8.50 37.25
C PRO A 39 18.05 8.78 35.91
N ASN A 40 18.97 7.91 35.52
CA ASN A 40 19.57 7.89 34.21
C ASN A 40 18.56 7.31 33.24
N SER A 41 17.46 8.03 32.99
CA SER A 41 16.49 7.71 31.95
C SER A 41 16.97 8.26 30.62
N GLY A 42 18.08 7.76 30.13
CA GLY A 42 18.41 7.75 28.72
C GLY A 42 17.48 6.73 28.03
N GLY A 43 16.18 6.96 28.07
CA GLY A 43 15.24 6.18 27.29
C GLY A 43 15.59 6.34 25.81
N ALA A 44 15.98 5.25 25.16
CA ALA A 44 16.20 5.28 23.72
C ALA A 44 14.97 5.93 23.06
N LYS A 45 15.19 6.95 22.21
CA LYS A 45 14.12 7.63 21.50
C LYS A 45 13.27 6.60 20.76
N VAL A 46 11.97 6.54 21.04
CA VAL A 46 11.07 5.63 20.37
C VAL A 46 10.96 6.02 18.90
N PHE A 47 11.23 5.09 17.99
CA PHE A 47 11.07 5.27 16.56
C PHE A 47 9.59 5.33 16.22
N ARG A 48 9.14 6.41 15.55
CA ARG A 48 7.73 6.69 15.29
C ARG A 48 7.46 6.76 13.79
N VAL A 49 6.52 5.94 13.31
CA VAL A 49 6.18 5.84 11.90
C VAL A 49 4.68 6.04 11.68
N ALA A 50 4.32 6.89 10.74
CA ALA A 50 2.93 7.09 10.33
C ALA A 50 2.71 6.67 8.88
N LEU A 51 1.51 6.17 8.59
CA LEU A 51 1.06 5.78 7.27
C LEU A 51 -0.24 6.51 6.93
N LEU A 52 -0.27 7.18 5.78
CA LEU A 52 -1.47 7.74 5.17
C LEU A 52 -1.86 6.88 3.97
N THR A 53 -3.12 6.45 3.89
CA THR A 53 -3.64 5.70 2.74
C THR A 53 -4.79 6.44 2.06
N PRO A 54 -4.92 6.40 0.73
CA PRO A 54 -6.02 7.07 0.02
C PRO A 54 -7.36 6.31 0.14
N GLY A 55 -7.30 5.04 0.51
CA GLY A 55 -8.47 4.15 0.62
C GLY A 55 -8.45 3.28 1.88
N PRO A 56 -9.49 2.46 2.06
CA PRO A 56 -9.63 1.60 3.23
C PRO A 56 -8.64 0.44 3.19
N ILE A 57 -8.07 0.10 4.32
CA ILE A 57 -7.13 -1.03 4.47
C ILE A 57 -7.79 -2.41 4.27
N SER A 58 -9.12 -2.46 4.15
CA SER A 58 -9.89 -3.66 3.85
C SER A 58 -9.95 -4.01 2.36
N ASP A 59 -9.31 -3.27 1.49
CA ASP A 59 -9.33 -3.48 0.03
C ASP A 59 -8.63 -4.77 -0.42
N ARG A 60 -7.86 -5.42 0.47
CA ARG A 60 -7.04 -6.62 0.19
C ARG A 60 -6.11 -6.44 -1.01
N SER A 61 -5.66 -5.22 -1.24
CA SER A 61 -4.85 -4.81 -2.37
C SER A 61 -3.80 -3.78 -1.92
N TRP A 62 -3.83 -2.58 -2.50
CA TRP A 62 -2.86 -1.52 -2.30
C TRP A 62 -2.81 -1.02 -0.84
N ASN A 63 -3.96 -0.62 -0.28
CA ASN A 63 -4.00 -0.03 1.07
C ASN A 63 -3.81 -1.08 2.16
N GLY A 64 -4.40 -2.26 2.00
CA GLY A 64 -4.22 -3.38 2.92
C GLY A 64 -2.77 -3.83 3.00
N GLY A 65 -2.09 -3.98 1.87
CA GLY A 65 -0.67 -4.33 1.82
C GLY A 65 0.24 -3.28 2.46
N ALA A 66 -0.08 -1.98 2.32
CA ALA A 66 0.65 -0.91 3.00
C ALA A 66 0.46 -0.96 4.52
N TYR A 67 -0.74 -1.27 4.98
CA TYR A 67 -1.01 -1.45 6.40
C TYR A 67 -0.24 -2.64 6.97
N ASP A 68 -0.18 -3.76 6.25
CA ASP A 68 0.65 -4.91 6.62
C ASP A 68 2.14 -4.52 6.71
N GLY A 69 2.60 -3.66 5.80
CA GLY A 69 3.94 -3.09 5.84
C GLY A 69 4.19 -2.24 7.08
N LEU A 70 3.22 -1.42 7.49
CA LEU A 70 3.30 -0.65 8.73
C LEU A 70 3.36 -1.56 9.96
N MET A 71 2.55 -2.64 9.97
CA MET A 71 2.59 -3.63 11.05
C MET A 71 3.93 -4.38 11.09
N ALA A 72 4.51 -4.72 9.93
CA ALA A 72 5.84 -5.32 9.85
C ALA A 72 6.92 -4.39 10.44
N ILE A 73 6.84 -3.08 10.21
CA ILE A 73 7.72 -2.09 10.83
C ILE A 73 7.57 -2.10 12.35
N ARG A 74 6.32 -2.09 12.86
CA ARG A 74 6.05 -2.17 14.30
C ARG A 74 6.70 -3.40 14.92
N ASP A 75 6.43 -4.56 14.34
CA ASP A 75 6.79 -5.86 14.91
C ASP A 75 8.31 -6.15 14.79
N SER A 76 8.92 -5.74 13.67
CA SER A 76 10.33 -5.99 13.41
C SER A 76 11.28 -4.94 14.01
N LEU A 77 10.83 -3.69 14.10
CA LEU A 77 11.66 -2.56 14.54
C LEU A 77 11.26 -1.99 15.90
N GLY A 78 10.19 -2.49 16.53
CA GLY A 78 9.67 -1.96 17.80
C GLY A 78 9.19 -0.51 17.67
N ALA A 79 8.68 -0.12 16.49
CA ALA A 79 8.23 1.23 16.22
C ALA A 79 6.86 1.50 16.86
N GLN A 80 6.65 2.75 17.30
CA GLN A 80 5.30 3.26 17.55
C GLN A 80 4.69 3.66 16.23
N VAL A 81 3.56 3.06 15.86
CA VAL A 81 2.95 3.29 14.55
C VAL A 81 1.58 3.96 14.64
N SER A 82 1.21 4.70 13.61
CA SER A 82 -0.11 5.30 13.43
C SER A 82 -0.54 5.18 11.98
N HIS A 83 -1.84 5.01 11.77
CA HIS A 83 -2.44 4.98 10.43
C HIS A 83 -3.63 5.92 10.36
N VAL A 84 -3.79 6.58 9.22
CA VAL A 84 -4.98 7.37 8.88
C VAL A 84 -5.34 7.20 7.41
N GLN A 85 -6.63 7.02 7.13
CA GLN A 85 -7.15 7.11 5.77
C GLN A 85 -7.41 8.58 5.45
N THR A 86 -6.97 9.03 4.26
CA THR A 86 -7.11 10.42 3.78
C THR A 86 -7.54 10.40 2.32
N LYS A 87 -8.51 11.23 1.95
CA LYS A 87 -9.16 11.16 0.62
C LYS A 87 -8.87 12.37 -0.27
N THR A 88 -8.58 13.52 0.32
CA THR A 88 -8.45 14.78 -0.42
C THR A 88 -7.05 15.37 -0.27
N PRO A 89 -6.56 16.15 -1.25
CA PRO A 89 -5.28 16.83 -1.15
C PRO A 89 -5.13 17.73 0.11
N ALA A 90 -6.23 18.33 0.56
CA ALA A 90 -6.23 19.12 1.79
C ALA A 90 -5.99 18.24 3.03
N GLU A 91 -6.64 17.08 3.10
CA GLU A 91 -6.41 16.10 4.18
C GLU A 91 -4.99 15.54 4.12
N PHE A 92 -4.39 15.35 2.94
CA PHE A 92 -3.00 14.90 2.82
C PHE A 92 -2.04 15.88 3.51
N GLU A 93 -2.16 17.17 3.20
CA GLU A 93 -1.33 18.21 3.82
C GLU A 93 -1.56 18.32 5.32
N GLU A 94 -2.81 18.34 5.76
CA GLU A 94 -3.17 18.44 7.17
C GLU A 94 -2.58 17.28 7.99
N ASN A 95 -2.72 16.05 7.51
CA ASN A 95 -2.19 14.88 8.22
C ASN A 95 -0.65 14.83 8.17
N PHE A 96 -0.02 15.20 7.06
CA PHE A 96 1.44 15.35 7.03
C PHE A 96 1.94 16.38 8.04
N ARG A 97 1.27 17.54 8.15
CA ARG A 97 1.58 18.60 9.13
C ARG A 97 1.39 18.09 10.55
N GLN A 98 0.29 17.40 10.82
CA GLN A 98 -0.01 16.85 12.13
C GLN A 98 1.08 15.87 12.60
N TYR A 99 1.49 14.92 11.76
CA TYR A 99 2.54 13.98 12.12
C TYR A 99 3.92 14.62 12.23
N GLY A 100 4.23 15.61 11.39
CA GLY A 100 5.45 16.41 11.50
C GLY A 100 5.51 17.18 12.83
N ALA A 101 4.42 17.87 13.19
CA ALA A 101 4.31 18.60 14.46
C ALA A 101 4.40 17.69 15.69
N GLN A 102 3.91 16.46 15.60
CA GLN A 102 4.03 15.44 16.65
C GLN A 102 5.43 14.82 16.72
N GLY A 103 6.34 15.15 15.80
CA GLY A 103 7.72 14.68 15.79
C GLY A 103 7.87 13.20 15.39
N TYR A 104 7.07 12.73 14.44
CA TYR A 104 7.29 11.42 13.81
C TYR A 104 8.61 11.42 13.05
N ASP A 105 9.32 10.29 13.08
CA ASP A 105 10.60 10.13 12.38
C ASP A 105 10.40 9.86 10.89
N LEU A 106 9.37 9.06 10.56
CA LEU A 106 9.01 8.68 9.19
C LEU A 106 7.50 8.83 8.99
N VAL A 107 7.08 9.52 7.93
CA VAL A 107 5.68 9.59 7.51
C VAL A 107 5.58 9.12 6.06
N ILE A 108 4.80 8.07 5.85
CA ILE A 108 4.61 7.44 4.53
C ILE A 108 3.27 7.88 3.97
N GLY A 109 3.28 8.60 2.86
CA GLY A 109 2.11 8.85 2.03
C GLY A 109 2.01 7.75 0.96
N HIS A 110 1.02 6.88 1.08
CA HIS A 110 0.92 5.69 0.25
C HIS A 110 0.15 5.95 -1.04
N GLY A 111 0.83 6.51 -2.02
CA GLY A 111 0.28 6.82 -3.34
C GLY A 111 1.06 7.92 -4.05
N PHE A 112 0.99 7.91 -5.37
CA PHE A 112 1.59 8.95 -6.22
C PHE A 112 1.02 10.34 -5.91
N GLU A 113 -0.24 10.43 -5.57
CA GLU A 113 -1.00 11.64 -5.28
C GLU A 113 -0.52 12.40 -4.03
N PHE A 114 0.22 11.75 -3.14
CA PHE A 114 0.75 12.38 -1.92
C PHE A 114 1.99 13.25 -2.16
N GLN A 115 2.63 13.19 -3.32
CA GLN A 115 3.92 13.87 -3.58
C GLN A 115 3.86 15.38 -3.36
N ASP A 116 2.85 16.02 -3.94
CA ASP A 116 2.73 17.49 -3.88
C ASP A 116 2.50 17.97 -2.45
N ALA A 117 1.71 17.24 -1.67
CA ALA A 117 1.49 17.53 -0.26
C ALA A 117 2.80 17.36 0.56
N ALA A 118 3.55 16.28 0.33
CA ALA A 118 4.84 16.05 0.97
C ALA A 118 5.82 17.18 0.68
N ILE A 119 5.93 17.63 -0.58
CA ILE A 119 6.82 18.74 -0.98
C ILE A 119 6.46 20.05 -0.26
N ARG A 120 5.16 20.35 -0.11
CA ARG A 120 4.71 21.59 0.53
C ARG A 120 4.93 21.58 2.04
N VAL A 121 4.73 20.44 2.68
CA VAL A 121 4.77 20.32 4.16
C VAL A 121 6.17 20.04 4.70
N ALA A 122 6.99 19.26 4.00
CA ALA A 122 8.28 18.82 4.51
C ALA A 122 9.23 19.94 4.99
N PRO A 123 9.30 21.11 4.34
CA PRO A 123 10.17 22.22 4.83
C PRO A 123 9.81 22.72 6.23
N GLU A 124 8.54 22.55 6.66
CA GLU A 124 8.07 22.97 7.99
C GLU A 124 8.64 22.07 9.12
N PHE A 125 8.99 20.80 8.77
CA PHE A 125 9.41 19.77 9.73
C PHE A 125 10.68 19.05 9.27
N PRO A 126 11.85 19.70 9.30
CA PRO A 126 13.08 19.17 8.71
C PRO A 126 13.64 17.92 9.42
N LYS A 127 13.12 17.55 10.59
CA LYS A 127 13.50 16.33 11.32
C LYS A 127 12.64 15.12 11.01
N THR A 128 11.54 15.29 10.28
CA THR A 128 10.64 14.24 9.83
C THR A 128 10.95 13.91 8.37
N LEU A 129 11.18 12.65 8.07
CA LEU A 129 11.30 12.18 6.68
C LEU A 129 9.89 11.87 6.14
N TYR A 130 9.57 12.43 4.99
CA TYR A 130 8.35 12.15 4.24
C TYR A 130 8.69 11.25 3.06
N VAL A 131 8.04 10.09 2.98
CA VAL A 131 8.24 9.13 1.88
C VAL A 131 6.92 8.93 1.16
N THR A 132 6.94 9.03 -0.18
CA THR A 132 5.74 8.76 -0.98
C THR A 132 5.95 7.51 -1.83
N THR A 133 5.00 6.58 -1.80
CA THR A 133 5.06 5.41 -2.67
C THR A 133 4.59 5.75 -4.07
N SER A 134 5.13 5.06 -5.07
CA SER A 134 4.97 5.39 -6.50
C SER A 134 5.44 6.80 -6.88
N GLY A 135 6.05 7.52 -5.95
CA GLY A 135 6.59 8.86 -6.12
C GLY A 135 8.02 8.88 -6.64
N ASN A 136 8.41 9.97 -7.28
CA ASN A 136 9.76 10.17 -7.82
C ASN A 136 10.42 11.50 -7.40
N THR A 137 9.81 12.21 -6.47
CA THR A 137 10.31 13.51 -6.02
C THR A 137 11.26 13.35 -4.86
N VAL A 138 12.40 14.07 -4.92
CA VAL A 138 13.42 14.12 -3.86
C VAL A 138 13.61 15.56 -3.39
N ARG A 139 13.60 15.77 -2.08
CA ARG A 139 13.93 17.02 -1.39
C ARG A 139 14.78 16.69 -0.14
N PRO A 140 15.31 17.64 0.61
CA PRO A 140 16.17 17.36 1.77
C PRO A 140 15.59 16.37 2.79
N ASN A 141 14.25 16.32 2.92
CA ASN A 141 13.53 15.37 3.77
C ASN A 141 12.28 14.78 3.08
N VAL A 142 12.31 14.68 1.74
CA VAL A 142 11.31 13.97 0.93
C VAL A 142 12.00 12.94 0.06
N ALA A 143 11.48 11.74 0.03
CA ALA A 143 11.96 10.65 -0.81
C ALA A 143 10.77 9.90 -1.45
N GLY A 144 11.06 9.17 -2.52
CA GLY A 144 10.09 8.32 -3.20
C GLY A 144 10.47 6.84 -3.11
N ILE A 145 9.46 5.97 -3.04
CA ILE A 145 9.62 4.55 -3.33
C ILE A 145 8.91 4.29 -4.66
N GLN A 146 9.66 3.91 -5.68
CA GLN A 146 9.10 3.45 -6.95
C GLN A 146 9.10 1.93 -6.99
N PHE A 147 7.95 1.38 -7.35
CA PHE A 147 7.83 -0.04 -7.65
C PHE A 147 7.92 -0.19 -9.17
N ALA A 148 8.84 -1.04 -9.64
CA ALA A 148 8.94 -1.40 -11.05
C ALA A 148 7.80 -2.36 -11.44
N PHE A 149 6.55 -1.91 -11.18
CA PHE A 149 5.33 -2.70 -11.37
C PHE A 149 5.12 -3.08 -12.84
N GLU A 150 5.64 -2.28 -13.76
CA GLU A 150 5.69 -2.56 -15.19
C GLU A 150 6.43 -3.87 -15.52
N GLU A 151 7.42 -4.29 -14.72
CA GLU A 151 8.16 -5.53 -14.96
C GLU A 151 7.24 -6.76 -14.85
N ALA A 152 6.50 -6.89 -13.75
CA ALA A 152 5.55 -7.99 -13.58
C ALA A 152 4.27 -7.79 -14.40
N SER A 153 3.89 -6.55 -14.73
CA SER A 153 2.79 -6.27 -15.67
C SER A 153 3.11 -6.75 -17.09
N TYR A 154 4.37 -6.64 -17.52
CA TYR A 154 4.83 -7.21 -18.79
C TYR A 154 4.69 -8.74 -18.80
N LEU A 155 5.10 -9.40 -17.72
CA LEU A 155 4.91 -10.85 -17.55
C LEU A 155 3.42 -11.23 -17.56
N ALA A 156 2.56 -10.43 -16.92
CA ALA A 156 1.11 -10.61 -16.95
C ALA A 156 0.55 -10.49 -18.38
N GLY A 157 1.11 -9.60 -19.20
CA GLY A 157 0.78 -9.49 -20.62
C GLY A 157 1.12 -10.77 -21.41
N ILE A 158 2.30 -11.36 -21.16
CA ILE A 158 2.68 -12.66 -21.76
C ILE A 158 1.70 -13.75 -21.31
N LEU A 159 1.36 -13.80 -20.03
CA LEU A 159 0.38 -14.75 -19.49
C LEU A 159 -0.98 -14.60 -20.19
N ALA A 160 -1.48 -13.38 -20.29
CA ALA A 160 -2.76 -13.08 -20.92
C ALA A 160 -2.79 -13.50 -22.39
N ALA A 161 -1.73 -13.19 -23.15
CA ALA A 161 -1.61 -13.58 -24.56
C ALA A 161 -1.54 -15.10 -24.77
N GLY A 162 -0.93 -15.82 -23.83
CA GLY A 162 -0.88 -17.27 -23.86
C GLY A 162 -2.20 -17.97 -23.47
N MET A 163 -3.09 -17.23 -22.76
CA MET A 163 -4.35 -17.79 -22.24
C MET A 163 -5.58 -17.36 -23.02
N THR A 164 -5.54 -16.22 -23.73
CA THR A 164 -6.66 -15.75 -24.53
C THR A 164 -7.00 -16.69 -25.68
N LYS A 165 -8.28 -16.84 -25.97
CA LYS A 165 -8.81 -17.53 -27.14
C LYS A 165 -9.40 -16.59 -28.16
N SER A 166 -9.76 -15.39 -27.72
CA SER A 166 -10.41 -14.37 -28.55
C SER A 166 -9.44 -13.43 -29.24
N GLU A 167 -8.16 -13.47 -28.90
CA GLU A 167 -7.13 -12.47 -29.23
C GLU A 167 -7.50 -11.05 -28.77
N ALA A 168 -8.41 -10.94 -27.79
CA ALA A 168 -8.86 -9.67 -27.20
C ALA A 168 -8.70 -9.74 -25.67
N ILE A 169 -7.79 -8.94 -25.15
CA ILE A 169 -7.53 -8.84 -23.70
C ILE A 169 -7.84 -7.42 -23.21
N GLY A 170 -8.00 -7.26 -21.91
CA GLY A 170 -8.38 -6.00 -21.30
C GLY A 170 -7.50 -5.59 -20.14
N ALA A 171 -7.57 -4.30 -19.81
CA ALA A 171 -7.08 -3.77 -18.56
C ALA A 171 -8.09 -2.78 -17.98
N ILE A 172 -8.31 -2.84 -16.65
CA ILE A 172 -9.22 -1.96 -15.92
C ILE A 172 -8.46 -1.34 -14.75
N GLY A 173 -8.32 -0.01 -14.77
CA GLY A 173 -7.70 0.77 -13.69
C GLY A 173 -8.74 1.49 -12.84
N GLY A 174 -8.37 1.86 -11.62
CA GLY A 174 -9.15 2.77 -10.80
C GLY A 174 -9.12 4.17 -11.38
N THR A 175 -8.10 4.93 -11.08
CA THR A 175 -7.86 6.28 -11.61
C THR A 175 -6.71 6.29 -12.62
N GLU A 176 -6.79 7.16 -13.63
CA GLU A 176 -5.76 7.29 -14.67
C GLU A 176 -4.51 8.01 -14.14
N LEU A 177 -3.73 7.35 -13.28
CA LEU A 177 -2.46 7.85 -12.77
C LEU A 177 -1.27 7.37 -13.61
N PRO A 178 -0.16 8.13 -13.67
CA PRO A 178 1.02 7.74 -14.45
C PRO A 178 1.56 6.32 -14.16
N PRO A 179 1.66 5.85 -12.89
CA PRO A 179 2.09 4.48 -12.61
C PRO A 179 1.12 3.42 -13.15
N VAL A 180 -0.21 3.67 -13.09
CA VAL A 180 -1.22 2.75 -13.61
C VAL A 180 -1.16 2.69 -15.13
N LYS A 181 -1.03 3.83 -15.81
CA LYS A 181 -0.85 3.89 -17.29
C LYS A 181 0.37 3.07 -17.70
N ARG A 182 1.50 3.29 -17.04
CA ARG A 182 2.75 2.59 -17.33
C ARG A 182 2.62 1.07 -17.16
N SER A 183 1.92 0.60 -16.13
CA SER A 183 1.65 -0.82 -15.95
C SER A 183 0.83 -1.43 -17.09
N PHE A 184 -0.16 -0.69 -17.60
CA PHE A 184 -0.99 -1.16 -18.72
C PHE A 184 -0.25 -1.09 -20.07
N GLU A 185 0.64 -0.14 -20.25
CA GLU A 185 1.54 -0.10 -21.41
C GLU A 185 2.47 -1.31 -21.41
N ALA A 186 3.04 -1.66 -20.27
CA ALA A 186 3.87 -2.85 -20.11
C ALA A 186 3.08 -4.14 -20.34
N TYR A 187 1.88 -4.25 -19.79
CA TYR A 187 0.97 -5.36 -20.05
C TYR A 187 0.68 -5.54 -21.55
N ARG A 188 0.33 -4.44 -22.22
CA ARG A 188 0.11 -4.43 -23.68
C ARG A 188 1.35 -4.88 -24.43
N ALA A 189 2.53 -4.37 -24.07
CA ALA A 189 3.78 -4.71 -24.75
C ALA A 189 4.14 -6.18 -24.53
N GLY A 190 3.98 -6.70 -23.31
CA GLY A 190 4.17 -8.13 -22.99
C GLY A 190 3.24 -9.03 -23.82
N ALA A 191 1.98 -8.65 -23.95
CA ALA A 191 1.03 -9.41 -24.79
C ALA A 191 1.41 -9.36 -26.27
N LYS A 192 1.79 -8.20 -26.78
CA LYS A 192 2.20 -8.04 -28.19
C LYS A 192 3.53 -8.70 -28.52
N SER A 193 4.40 -8.92 -27.55
CA SER A 193 5.64 -9.70 -27.76
C SER A 193 5.36 -11.17 -28.10
N VAL A 194 4.20 -11.70 -27.68
CA VAL A 194 3.73 -13.05 -27.96
C VAL A 194 2.88 -13.07 -29.23
N ASN A 195 1.92 -12.17 -29.34
CA ASN A 195 1.05 -12.04 -30.51
C ASN A 195 0.90 -10.54 -30.89
N PRO A 196 1.60 -10.06 -31.95
CA PRO A 196 1.53 -8.66 -32.36
C PRO A 196 0.12 -8.16 -32.75
N ARG A 197 -0.79 -9.08 -33.11
CA ARG A 197 -2.16 -8.75 -33.54
C ARG A 197 -3.15 -8.61 -32.38
N ILE A 198 -2.73 -8.98 -31.16
CA ILE A 198 -3.64 -8.99 -30.00
C ILE A 198 -4.27 -7.61 -29.74
N GLY A 199 -5.58 -7.58 -29.58
CA GLY A 199 -6.33 -6.40 -29.21
C GLY A 199 -6.26 -6.15 -27.71
N VAL A 200 -5.97 -4.93 -27.27
CA VAL A 200 -5.91 -4.56 -25.85
C VAL A 200 -6.81 -3.38 -25.58
N VAL A 201 -7.88 -3.62 -24.81
CA VAL A 201 -8.82 -2.57 -24.38
C VAL A 201 -8.44 -2.09 -22.98
N ILE A 202 -8.27 -0.78 -22.82
CA ILE A 202 -7.97 -0.18 -21.51
C ILE A 202 -9.12 0.74 -21.14
N SER A 203 -9.59 0.66 -19.90
CA SER A 203 -10.57 1.56 -19.31
C SER A 203 -10.26 1.86 -17.85
N TYR A 204 -10.88 2.92 -17.32
CA TYR A 204 -10.70 3.36 -15.94
C TYR A 204 -12.08 3.54 -15.30
N VAL A 205 -12.20 3.15 -14.03
CA VAL A 205 -13.43 3.29 -13.24
C VAL A 205 -13.68 4.75 -12.87
N GLY A 206 -12.62 5.54 -12.69
CA GLY A 206 -12.65 6.92 -12.25
C GLY A 206 -12.49 7.10 -10.73
N ASN A 207 -12.44 5.99 -9.98
CA ASN A 207 -12.19 5.94 -8.54
C ASN A 207 -11.62 4.56 -8.14
N TRP A 208 -11.33 4.36 -6.84
CA TRP A 208 -10.71 3.14 -6.32
C TRP A 208 -11.69 2.24 -5.54
N ASP A 209 -12.92 2.70 -5.26
CA ASP A 209 -13.81 2.09 -4.27
C ASP A 209 -15.10 1.52 -4.89
N ASP A 210 -15.52 1.96 -6.08
CA ASP A 210 -16.81 1.58 -6.65
C ASP A 210 -16.77 0.20 -7.32
N VAL A 211 -17.10 -0.82 -6.53
CA VAL A 211 -17.17 -2.21 -6.98
C VAL A 211 -18.18 -2.41 -8.12
N SER A 212 -19.31 -1.68 -8.08
CA SER A 212 -20.35 -1.78 -9.12
C SER A 212 -19.86 -1.24 -10.44
N ALA A 213 -19.24 -0.06 -10.45
CA ALA A 213 -18.65 0.50 -11.65
C ALA A 213 -17.50 -0.36 -12.20
N GLY A 214 -16.66 -0.94 -11.32
CA GLY A 214 -15.65 -1.93 -11.72
C GLY A 214 -16.25 -3.15 -12.43
N LYS A 215 -17.37 -3.68 -11.90
CA LYS A 215 -18.09 -4.80 -12.50
C LYS A 215 -18.70 -4.42 -13.87
N GLU A 216 -19.30 -3.25 -13.97
CA GLU A 216 -19.88 -2.76 -15.23
C GLU A 216 -18.81 -2.61 -16.33
N GLN A 217 -17.65 -2.04 -16.00
CA GLN A 217 -16.52 -1.94 -16.91
C GLN A 217 -16.06 -3.32 -17.40
N ALA A 218 -15.98 -4.30 -16.50
CA ALA A 218 -15.59 -5.65 -16.86
C ALA A 218 -16.61 -6.33 -17.76
N LEU A 219 -17.91 -6.25 -17.44
CA LEU A 219 -18.99 -6.78 -18.26
C LEU A 219 -19.02 -6.13 -19.66
N ALA A 220 -18.76 -4.83 -19.75
CA ALA A 220 -18.68 -4.11 -21.03
C ALA A 220 -17.48 -4.62 -21.88
N GLN A 221 -16.32 -4.91 -21.29
CA GLN A 221 -15.19 -5.49 -21.99
C GLN A 221 -15.47 -6.95 -22.41
N ILE A 222 -16.04 -7.78 -21.51
CA ILE A 222 -16.41 -9.16 -21.79
C ILE A 222 -17.43 -9.21 -22.94
N GLY A 223 -18.43 -8.33 -22.95
CA GLY A 223 -19.40 -8.20 -24.04
C GLY A 223 -18.78 -7.87 -25.41
N ARG A 224 -17.55 -7.32 -25.41
CA ARG A 224 -16.73 -7.06 -26.60
C ARG A 224 -15.71 -8.17 -26.87
N ARG A 225 -15.94 -9.36 -26.33
CA ARG A 225 -15.13 -10.57 -26.49
C ARG A 225 -13.78 -10.55 -25.76
N THR A 226 -13.53 -9.62 -24.83
CA THR A 226 -12.37 -9.68 -23.95
C THR A 226 -12.49 -10.92 -23.04
N ASP A 227 -11.47 -11.79 -23.05
CA ASP A 227 -11.49 -13.03 -22.27
C ASP A 227 -10.35 -13.18 -21.25
N VAL A 228 -9.48 -12.17 -21.14
CA VAL A 228 -8.53 -12.02 -20.04
C VAL A 228 -8.46 -10.53 -19.66
N ILE A 229 -8.67 -10.20 -18.39
CA ILE A 229 -8.68 -8.81 -17.89
C ILE A 229 -7.65 -8.67 -16.78
N PHE A 230 -6.69 -7.77 -16.95
CA PHE A 230 -5.82 -7.30 -15.88
C PHE A 230 -6.49 -6.16 -15.14
N GLN A 231 -6.76 -6.31 -13.85
CA GLN A 231 -7.32 -5.23 -13.03
C GLN A 231 -6.24 -4.59 -12.17
N ASN A 232 -6.27 -3.26 -12.04
CA ASN A 232 -5.49 -2.46 -11.10
C ASN A 232 -6.39 -1.32 -10.60
N ALA A 233 -7.40 -1.67 -9.79
CA ALA A 233 -8.48 -0.78 -9.38
C ALA A 233 -8.85 -0.92 -7.89
N ASP A 234 -7.97 -1.50 -7.08
CA ASP A 234 -8.13 -1.70 -5.63
C ASP A 234 -9.47 -2.35 -5.26
N ALA A 235 -10.31 -1.72 -4.42
CA ALA A 235 -11.61 -2.27 -4.03
C ALA A 235 -12.58 -2.34 -5.23
N ALA A 236 -12.56 -1.38 -6.16
CA ALA A 236 -13.35 -1.44 -7.40
C ALA A 236 -12.99 -2.66 -8.25
N GLY A 237 -11.74 -3.14 -8.18
CA GLY A 237 -11.26 -4.35 -8.84
C GLY A 237 -11.98 -5.64 -8.41
N LEU A 238 -12.58 -5.68 -7.21
CA LEU A 238 -13.39 -6.83 -6.78
C LEU A 238 -14.61 -7.04 -7.68
N GLY A 239 -15.12 -5.97 -8.28
CA GLY A 239 -16.19 -6.03 -9.29
C GLY A 239 -15.75 -6.76 -10.56
N VAL A 240 -14.48 -6.63 -10.97
CA VAL A 240 -13.93 -7.35 -12.13
C VAL A 240 -13.93 -8.86 -11.90
N PHE A 241 -13.52 -9.32 -10.71
CA PHE A 241 -13.60 -10.73 -10.34
C PHE A 241 -15.04 -11.25 -10.34
N GLN A 242 -16.00 -10.46 -9.83
CA GLN A 242 -17.42 -10.83 -9.85
C GLN A 242 -17.94 -11.01 -11.29
N ALA A 243 -17.63 -10.06 -12.18
CA ALA A 243 -18.03 -10.12 -13.58
C ALA A 243 -17.45 -11.38 -14.28
N ALA A 244 -16.18 -11.70 -14.05
CA ALA A 244 -15.54 -12.87 -14.63
C ALA A 244 -16.17 -14.18 -14.12
N ARG A 245 -16.48 -14.28 -12.83
CA ARG A 245 -17.17 -15.44 -12.24
C ARG A 245 -18.57 -15.65 -12.82
N GLU A 246 -19.32 -14.57 -12.95
CA GLU A 246 -20.69 -14.62 -13.49
C GLU A 246 -20.71 -14.98 -14.98
N SER A 247 -19.82 -14.39 -15.76
CA SER A 247 -19.75 -14.62 -17.21
C SER A 247 -19.23 -16.02 -17.56
N ARG A 248 -18.36 -16.58 -16.73
CA ARG A 248 -17.63 -17.86 -16.96
C ARG A 248 -16.88 -17.93 -18.30
N SER A 249 -16.67 -16.77 -18.92
CA SER A 249 -16.03 -16.64 -20.24
C SER A 249 -14.75 -15.83 -20.21
N ALA A 250 -14.38 -15.29 -19.05
CA ALA A 250 -13.19 -14.47 -18.88
C ALA A 250 -12.36 -14.89 -17.67
N TYR A 251 -11.06 -14.67 -17.78
CA TYR A 251 -10.10 -14.77 -16.69
C TYR A 251 -9.72 -13.38 -16.18
N VAL A 252 -9.19 -13.33 -14.95
CA VAL A 252 -8.69 -12.10 -14.31
C VAL A 252 -7.23 -12.31 -13.92
N ILE A 253 -6.44 -11.23 -14.03
CA ILE A 253 -5.14 -11.09 -13.38
C ILE A 253 -5.29 -10.01 -12.32
N GLY A 254 -4.93 -10.33 -11.07
CA GLY A 254 -5.00 -9.43 -9.92
C GLY A 254 -3.83 -8.45 -9.87
N ALA A 255 -3.91 -7.46 -8.98
CA ALA A 255 -2.90 -6.43 -8.78
C ALA A 255 -2.60 -6.15 -7.31
N ASN A 256 -1.41 -5.63 -7.05
CA ASN A 256 -0.87 -5.13 -5.79
C ASN A 256 -0.63 -6.22 -4.74
N SER A 257 -1.60 -7.09 -4.47
CA SER A 257 -1.51 -8.23 -3.56
C SER A 257 -1.78 -9.55 -4.28
N ASP A 258 -1.45 -10.67 -3.66
CA ASP A 258 -1.88 -11.98 -4.15
C ASP A 258 -3.41 -12.13 -3.97
N GLN A 259 -4.12 -11.95 -5.06
CA GLN A 259 -5.58 -12.04 -5.15
C GLN A 259 -6.07 -13.38 -5.71
N ASN A 260 -5.19 -14.38 -5.83
CA ASN A 260 -5.54 -15.68 -6.39
C ASN A 260 -6.69 -16.37 -5.66
N ALA A 261 -6.82 -16.12 -4.34
CA ALA A 261 -7.90 -16.68 -3.53
C ALA A 261 -9.24 -15.93 -3.63
N VAL A 262 -9.30 -14.76 -4.30
CA VAL A 262 -10.54 -13.97 -4.43
C VAL A 262 -11.56 -14.70 -5.30
N ALA A 263 -11.10 -15.25 -6.42
CA ALA A 263 -11.91 -16.02 -7.36
C ALA A 263 -11.02 -17.08 -8.04
N PRO A 264 -10.62 -18.15 -7.31
CA PRO A 264 -9.55 -19.06 -7.77
C PRO A 264 -9.87 -19.77 -9.08
N GLU A 265 -11.15 -19.93 -9.41
CA GLU A 265 -11.61 -20.59 -10.64
C GLU A 265 -11.43 -19.73 -11.91
N VAL A 266 -11.27 -18.42 -11.77
CA VAL A 266 -11.12 -17.48 -12.90
C VAL A 266 -9.86 -16.60 -12.81
N THR A 267 -9.10 -16.66 -11.72
CA THR A 267 -7.89 -15.85 -11.54
C THR A 267 -6.67 -16.61 -12.07
N LEU A 268 -6.01 -16.08 -13.11
CA LEU A 268 -4.79 -16.69 -13.69
C LEU A 268 -3.55 -16.48 -12.82
N GLY A 269 -3.48 -15.36 -12.15
CA GLY A 269 -2.37 -14.93 -11.33
C GLY A 269 -2.55 -13.51 -10.82
N SER A 270 -1.56 -13.02 -10.11
CA SER A 270 -1.56 -11.65 -9.55
C SER A 270 -0.20 -11.00 -9.74
N VAL A 271 -0.18 -9.73 -10.15
CA VAL A 271 1.00 -8.87 -10.12
C VAL A 271 1.11 -8.30 -8.72
N VAL A 272 2.10 -8.75 -7.96
CA VAL A 272 2.22 -8.51 -6.52
C VAL A 272 3.37 -7.55 -6.23
N ILE A 273 3.13 -6.64 -5.27
CA ILE A 273 4.16 -5.82 -4.63
C ILE A 273 4.30 -6.29 -3.18
N ASP A 274 5.50 -6.67 -2.76
CA ASP A 274 5.81 -6.99 -1.36
C ASP A 274 6.01 -5.70 -0.57
N LEU A 275 4.90 -5.03 -0.23
CA LEU A 275 4.90 -3.78 0.52
C LEU A 275 5.53 -3.92 1.92
N PRO A 276 5.27 -5.01 2.68
CA PRO A 276 5.97 -5.25 3.95
C PRO A 276 7.49 -5.25 3.82
N HIS A 277 8.02 -5.95 2.83
CA HIS A 277 9.46 -5.98 2.57
C HIS A 277 10.00 -4.59 2.18
N ALA A 278 9.34 -3.92 1.24
CA ALA A 278 9.72 -2.59 0.77
C ALA A 278 9.75 -1.55 1.89
N PHE A 279 8.74 -1.55 2.75
CA PHE A 279 8.63 -0.60 3.86
C PHE A 279 9.69 -0.86 4.93
N LEU A 280 9.95 -2.14 5.24
CA LEU A 280 11.01 -2.53 6.18
C LEU A 280 12.39 -2.09 5.72
N LEU A 281 12.72 -2.20 4.42
CA LEU A 281 13.99 -1.74 3.88
C LEU A 281 14.21 -0.25 4.19
N VAL A 282 13.25 0.59 3.85
CA VAL A 282 13.35 2.04 4.06
C VAL A 282 13.31 2.39 5.56
N ALA A 283 12.38 1.82 6.31
CA ALA A 283 12.22 2.14 7.73
C ALA A 283 13.45 1.74 8.58
N ARG A 284 14.15 0.67 8.19
CA ARG A 284 15.39 0.25 8.84
C ARG A 284 16.50 1.28 8.65
N GLU A 285 16.74 1.72 7.42
CA GLU A 285 17.74 2.77 7.14
C GLU A 285 17.41 4.07 7.89
N VAL A 286 16.12 4.45 7.97
CA VAL A 286 15.68 5.66 8.71
C VAL A 286 15.96 5.51 10.21
N LYS A 287 15.61 4.36 10.79
CA LYS A 287 15.86 4.06 12.21
C LYS A 287 17.35 4.06 12.54
N GLU A 288 18.18 3.55 11.65
CA GLU A 288 19.63 3.50 11.77
C GLU A 288 20.32 4.84 11.43
N GLN A 289 19.52 5.86 11.04
CA GLN A 289 20.01 7.19 10.62
C GLN A 289 20.99 7.13 9.42
N SER A 290 20.90 6.10 8.61
CA SER A 290 21.70 5.88 7.41
C SER A 290 20.98 6.28 6.12
N PHE A 291 19.67 6.58 6.20
CA PHE A 291 18.86 6.92 5.02
C PHE A 291 19.26 8.29 4.45
N THR A 292 19.58 8.29 3.17
CA THR A 292 19.73 9.53 2.38
C THR A 292 18.55 9.67 1.42
N PRO A 293 17.86 10.84 1.39
CA PRO A 293 16.73 11.06 0.50
C PRO A 293 17.09 10.80 -0.96
N ARG A 294 16.36 9.86 -1.55
CA ARG A 294 16.52 9.38 -2.91
C ARG A 294 15.21 8.77 -3.42
N VAL A 295 15.16 8.46 -4.70
CA VAL A 295 14.17 7.53 -5.23
C VAL A 295 14.69 6.10 -5.01
N VAL A 296 13.97 5.33 -4.20
CA VAL A 296 14.26 3.91 -3.97
C VAL A 296 13.47 3.11 -5.00
N SER A 297 14.15 2.56 -6.00
CA SER A 297 13.51 1.72 -7.03
C SER A 297 13.57 0.25 -6.63
N LEU A 298 12.41 -0.41 -6.59
CA LEU A 298 12.23 -1.79 -6.14
C LEU A 298 11.44 -2.57 -7.18
N GLY A 299 12.01 -3.63 -7.72
CA GLY A 299 11.44 -4.41 -8.82
C GLY A 299 11.55 -5.93 -8.62
N VAL A 300 11.61 -6.64 -9.72
CA VAL A 300 11.82 -8.10 -9.77
C VAL A 300 13.19 -8.46 -9.18
N ARG A 301 14.19 -7.65 -9.43
CA ARG A 301 15.57 -7.87 -8.95
C ARG A 301 15.65 -7.83 -7.42
N GLU A 302 14.95 -6.92 -6.78
CA GLU A 302 14.88 -6.77 -5.32
C GLU A 302 13.88 -7.73 -4.67
N ASN A 303 13.24 -8.60 -5.48
CA ASN A 303 12.17 -9.51 -5.06
C ASN A 303 10.98 -8.80 -4.41
N VAL A 304 10.73 -7.56 -4.79
CA VAL A 304 9.60 -6.77 -4.30
C VAL A 304 8.41 -6.84 -5.26
N VAL A 305 8.66 -6.91 -6.57
CA VAL A 305 7.62 -7.03 -7.59
C VAL A 305 7.70 -8.39 -8.25
N ARG A 306 6.57 -9.09 -8.39
CA ARG A 306 6.51 -10.42 -9.00
C ARG A 306 5.16 -10.75 -9.60
N LEU A 307 5.14 -11.64 -10.59
CA LEU A 307 3.92 -12.31 -11.06
C LEU A 307 3.75 -13.62 -10.28
N VAL A 308 2.67 -13.76 -9.52
CA VAL A 308 2.31 -14.96 -8.76
C VAL A 308 1.23 -15.71 -9.52
N ILE A 309 1.57 -16.86 -10.09
CA ILE A 309 0.62 -17.71 -10.82
C ILE A 309 -0.34 -18.37 -9.82
N ASN A 310 -1.61 -18.46 -10.17
CA ASN A 310 -2.60 -19.16 -9.37
C ASN A 310 -2.42 -20.68 -9.50
N PRO A 311 -2.09 -21.41 -8.42
CA PRO A 311 -1.88 -22.84 -8.45
C PRO A 311 -3.13 -23.63 -8.91
N THR A 312 -4.34 -23.10 -8.70
CA THR A 312 -5.59 -23.75 -9.14
C THR A 312 -5.69 -23.85 -10.67
N LEU A 313 -5.15 -22.87 -11.39
CA LEU A 313 -5.19 -22.82 -12.85
C LEU A 313 -3.83 -23.11 -13.50
N ASP A 314 -2.82 -23.37 -12.69
CA ASP A 314 -1.44 -23.56 -13.13
C ASP A 314 -1.33 -24.61 -14.24
N ALA A 315 -1.96 -25.78 -14.11
CA ALA A 315 -1.95 -26.84 -15.11
C ALA A 315 -2.59 -26.45 -16.47
N ARG A 316 -3.37 -25.37 -16.52
CA ARG A 316 -4.00 -24.87 -17.76
C ARG A 316 -3.10 -23.94 -18.57
N ILE A 317 -2.03 -23.43 -17.98
CA ILE A 317 -1.12 -22.50 -18.66
C ILE A 317 -0.23 -23.31 -19.62
N PRO A 318 -0.20 -22.96 -20.92
CA PRO A 318 0.65 -23.64 -21.89
C PRO A 318 2.14 -23.60 -21.50
N GLN A 319 2.86 -24.69 -21.73
CA GLN A 319 4.29 -24.77 -21.41
C GLN A 319 5.11 -23.67 -22.12
N ALA A 320 4.76 -23.33 -23.35
CA ALA A 320 5.42 -22.24 -24.09
C ALA A 320 5.25 -20.89 -23.41
N THR A 321 4.06 -20.63 -22.82
CA THR A 321 3.78 -19.40 -22.07
C THR A 321 4.61 -19.32 -20.78
N ARG A 322 4.73 -20.45 -20.05
CA ARG A 322 5.62 -20.52 -18.86
C ARG A 322 7.06 -20.25 -19.22
N ALA A 323 7.58 -20.93 -20.24
CA ALA A 323 8.95 -20.75 -20.67
C ALA A 323 9.24 -19.30 -21.10
N ALA A 324 8.27 -18.62 -21.73
CA ALA A 324 8.39 -17.21 -22.09
C ALA A 324 8.43 -16.32 -20.84
N ILE A 325 7.55 -16.56 -19.85
CA ILE A 325 7.54 -15.84 -18.57
C ILE A 325 8.87 -16.02 -17.84
N ASP A 326 9.34 -17.26 -17.68
CA ASP A 326 10.59 -17.59 -16.97
C ASP A 326 11.80 -16.93 -17.64
N SER A 327 11.87 -16.96 -18.97
CA SER A 327 12.94 -16.35 -19.75
C SER A 327 12.98 -14.83 -19.54
N VAL A 328 11.83 -14.16 -19.61
CA VAL A 328 11.75 -12.70 -19.42
C VAL A 328 12.01 -12.33 -17.96
N GLN A 329 11.47 -13.05 -17.01
CA GLN A 329 11.71 -12.83 -15.58
C GLN A 329 13.19 -12.94 -15.25
N LYS A 330 13.90 -13.93 -15.80
CA LYS A 330 15.36 -14.06 -15.65
C LYS A 330 16.10 -12.84 -16.18
N ARG A 331 15.74 -12.36 -17.38
CA ARG A 331 16.37 -11.17 -17.99
C ARG A 331 16.12 -9.89 -17.17
N LEU A 332 14.93 -9.73 -16.58
CA LEU A 332 14.61 -8.64 -15.67
C LEU A 332 15.47 -8.73 -14.40
N PHE A 333 15.55 -9.90 -13.79
CA PHE A 333 16.37 -10.14 -12.60
C PHE A 333 17.86 -9.87 -12.85
N GLU A 334 18.39 -10.30 -13.98
CA GLU A 334 19.78 -10.07 -14.39
C GLU A 334 20.05 -8.61 -14.84
N GLY A 335 18.99 -7.80 -15.04
CA GLY A 335 19.09 -6.43 -15.55
C GLY A 335 19.46 -6.34 -17.03
N SER A 336 19.42 -7.47 -17.77
CA SER A 336 19.65 -7.51 -19.22
C SER A 336 18.43 -7.08 -20.05
N LEU A 337 17.27 -6.94 -19.40
CA LEU A 337 16.06 -6.33 -19.94
C LEU A 337 15.65 -5.17 -19.03
N ARG A 338 15.36 -4.01 -19.61
CA ARG A 338 14.82 -2.85 -18.93
C ARG A 338 13.56 -2.40 -19.65
N LEU A 339 12.52 -2.08 -18.89
CA LEU A 339 11.22 -1.64 -19.42
C LEU A 339 10.97 -0.15 -19.21
N VAL A 340 11.90 0.54 -18.58
CA VAL A 340 11.88 2.00 -18.41
C VAL A 340 13.25 2.59 -18.76
N ASP A 341 13.24 3.79 -19.29
CA ASP A 341 14.44 4.58 -19.55
C ASP A 341 14.91 5.33 -18.28
N SER A 342 15.95 6.15 -18.43
CA SER A 342 16.51 6.97 -17.35
C SER A 342 15.54 8.03 -16.79
N THR A 343 14.47 8.35 -17.52
CA THR A 343 13.41 9.28 -17.09
C THR A 343 12.26 8.58 -16.38
N GLY A 344 12.24 7.24 -16.37
CA GLY A 344 11.16 6.41 -15.86
C GLY A 344 9.99 6.25 -16.83
N ALA A 345 10.16 6.65 -18.09
CA ALA A 345 9.17 6.39 -19.14
C ALA A 345 9.28 4.94 -19.62
N PHE A 346 8.12 4.32 -19.92
CA PHE A 346 8.08 2.96 -20.43
C PHE A 346 8.75 2.89 -21.82
N VAL A 347 9.63 1.91 -21.98
CA VAL A 347 10.29 1.60 -23.24
C VAL A 347 9.93 0.17 -23.63
N SER A 348 9.29 0.02 -24.80
CA SER A 348 9.00 -1.33 -25.31
C SER A 348 10.31 -2.01 -25.72
N PRO A 349 10.59 -3.21 -25.21
CA PRO A 349 11.79 -3.97 -25.57
C PRO A 349 11.79 -4.46 -27.01
#